data_bb15addcb3513fc1fb77a6e0d0665f22
#
_entry.id   bb15addcb3513fc1fb77a6e0d0665f22
#
_cell.length_a   1.000
_cell.length_b   1.000
_cell.length_c   1.000
_cell.angle_alpha   90.00
_cell.angle_beta   90.00
_cell.angle_gamma   90.00
#
_symmetry.space_group_name_H-M   'P 1'
#
loop_
_entity.id
_entity.type
_entity.pdbx_description
1 polymer ?
#
loop_
_entity_poly.entity_id
_entity_poly.type
_entity_poly.pdbx_seq_one_letter_code
_entity_poly.pdbx_strand_id
1 'polypeptide(L)'
;MKIGENCLFNTMTFSTEPYLIEIGNHVAIARGTLFITHDGGVWCFREELKNADVFGKIKIGNNVFIGNNCTILPNTSVGDNCIIGAGSIVRGQFPDNSVIVGNPAKVVFNMSMQKLFYIQNPDLLITHNLSDREKTKIIKEHFDTK
;
A
#
# COMPACT_ATOMS: atom_id res chain seq x y z
N MET A 1 7.11 -14.85 -5.82
CA MET A 1 7.12 -13.41 -5.50
C MET A 1 8.54 -12.88 -5.56
N LYS A 2 8.74 -11.73 -6.17
CA LYS A 2 10.02 -11.02 -6.11
C LYS A 2 9.88 -9.88 -5.12
N ILE A 3 10.85 -9.72 -4.22
CA ILE A 3 10.85 -8.68 -3.19
C ILE A 3 12.24 -8.06 -3.16
N GLY A 4 12.29 -6.72 -3.15
CA GLY A 4 13.52 -5.95 -2.98
C GLY A 4 13.99 -5.89 -1.53
N GLU A 5 14.92 -5.00 -1.26
CA GLU A 5 15.58 -4.84 0.03
C GLU A 5 14.86 -3.80 0.92
N ASN A 6 15.13 -3.86 2.23
CA ASN A 6 14.64 -2.89 3.23
C ASN A 6 13.11 -2.76 3.26
N CYS A 7 12.39 -3.88 3.12
CA CYS A 7 10.94 -3.92 3.15
C CYS A 7 10.41 -4.30 4.55
N LEU A 8 9.25 -3.72 4.93
CA LEU A 8 8.55 -4.01 6.18
C LEU A 8 7.12 -4.47 5.87
N PHE A 9 6.82 -5.73 6.16
CA PHE A 9 5.50 -6.30 5.91
C PHE A 9 4.79 -6.67 7.21
N ASN A 10 3.66 -6.01 7.46
CA ASN A 10 2.73 -6.33 8.54
C ASN A 10 1.52 -7.13 8.05
N THR A 11 1.59 -7.66 6.83
CA THR A 11 0.61 -8.57 6.23
C THR A 11 1.32 -9.76 5.61
N MET A 12 0.62 -10.90 5.55
CA MET A 12 1.10 -12.14 4.90
C MET A 12 0.13 -12.65 3.83
N THR A 13 -0.78 -11.80 3.38
CA THR A 13 -1.84 -12.19 2.42
C THR A 13 -1.48 -11.80 0.99
N PHE A 14 -0.73 -12.68 0.32
CA PHE A 14 -0.18 -12.46 -1.02
C PHE A 14 -0.75 -13.47 -2.03
N SER A 15 -2.06 -13.55 -2.17
CA SER A 15 -2.76 -14.38 -3.15
C SER A 15 -2.28 -15.85 -3.22
N THR A 16 -2.91 -16.65 -4.05
CA THR A 16 -2.51 -18.04 -4.37
C THR A 16 -1.42 -18.11 -5.43
N GLU A 17 -1.21 -17.05 -6.21
CA GLU A 17 -0.18 -16.92 -7.24
C GLU A 17 0.86 -15.82 -6.87
N PRO A 18 1.62 -15.97 -5.77
CA PRO A 18 2.54 -14.93 -5.32
C PRO A 18 3.68 -14.65 -6.32
N TYR A 19 3.98 -15.58 -7.22
CA TYR A 19 4.96 -15.41 -8.30
C TYR A 19 4.55 -14.34 -9.34
N LEU A 20 3.29 -13.87 -9.33
CA LEU A 20 2.81 -12.75 -10.14
C LEU A 20 3.01 -11.38 -9.46
N ILE A 21 3.57 -11.35 -8.24
CA ILE A 21 3.78 -10.13 -7.46
C ILE A 21 5.27 -9.76 -7.48
N GLU A 22 5.54 -8.50 -7.84
CA GLU A 22 6.87 -7.88 -7.77
C GLU A 22 6.80 -6.65 -6.86
N ILE A 23 7.69 -6.58 -5.88
CA ILE A 23 7.78 -5.48 -4.91
C ILE A 23 9.21 -4.96 -4.94
N GLY A 24 9.38 -3.66 -5.10
CA GLY A 24 10.66 -2.97 -5.13
C GLY A 24 11.32 -2.86 -3.75
N ASN A 25 12.28 -1.96 -3.64
CA ASN A 25 13.04 -1.71 -2.41
C ASN A 25 12.32 -0.70 -1.51
N HIS A 26 12.55 -0.77 -0.19
CA HIS A 26 12.03 0.18 0.78
C HIS A 26 10.49 0.31 0.70
N VAL A 27 9.81 -0.82 0.72
CA VAL A 27 8.35 -0.88 0.69
C VAL A 27 7.81 -1.30 2.05
N ALA A 28 6.91 -0.47 2.60
CA ALA A 28 6.20 -0.79 3.83
C ALA A 28 4.73 -1.11 3.55
N ILE A 29 4.27 -2.28 4.01
CA ILE A 29 2.88 -2.73 3.85
C ILE A 29 2.26 -2.91 5.23
N ALA A 30 1.23 -2.11 5.50
CA ALA A 30 0.53 -2.14 6.77
C ALA A 30 -0.44 -3.33 6.86
N ARG A 31 -0.95 -3.55 8.08
CA ARG A 31 -1.78 -4.70 8.43
C ARG A 31 -3.08 -4.78 7.62
N GLY A 32 -3.50 -6.00 7.30
CA GLY A 32 -4.79 -6.29 6.66
C GLY A 32 -4.84 -5.99 5.16
N THR A 33 -3.71 -5.60 4.56
CA THR A 33 -3.64 -5.40 3.10
C THR A 33 -3.59 -6.73 2.37
N LEU A 34 -4.41 -6.83 1.31
CA LEU A 34 -4.57 -8.02 0.47
C LEU A 34 -3.98 -7.78 -0.91
N PHE A 35 -3.26 -8.77 -1.41
CA PHE A 35 -2.83 -8.81 -2.83
C PHE A 35 -3.63 -9.91 -3.52
N ILE A 36 -4.32 -9.57 -4.59
CA ILE A 36 -5.17 -10.47 -5.36
C ILE A 36 -4.66 -10.52 -6.80
N THR A 37 -4.25 -11.70 -7.27
CA THR A 37 -3.64 -11.89 -8.60
C THR A 37 -4.57 -12.57 -9.59
N HIS A 38 -5.77 -12.93 -9.18
CA HIS A 38 -6.77 -13.57 -10.05
C HIS A 38 -8.13 -12.90 -9.91
N ASP A 39 -9.00 -13.11 -10.89
CA ASP A 39 -10.36 -12.61 -10.90
C ASP A 39 -11.34 -13.78 -10.90
N GLY A 40 -12.06 -13.97 -9.80
CA GLY A 40 -13.05 -15.05 -9.64
C GLY A 40 -14.35 -14.86 -10.42
N GLY A 41 -14.55 -13.70 -11.07
CA GLY A 41 -15.78 -13.38 -11.83
C GLY A 41 -16.04 -14.32 -13.00
N VAL A 42 -15.01 -15.01 -13.51
CA VAL A 42 -15.15 -16.03 -14.53
C VAL A 42 -16.05 -17.19 -14.10
N TRP A 43 -16.29 -17.35 -12.80
CA TRP A 43 -17.24 -18.31 -12.24
C TRP A 43 -18.64 -18.21 -12.87
N CYS A 44 -19.12 -17.00 -13.16
CA CYS A 44 -20.44 -16.75 -13.74
C CYS A 44 -20.56 -17.30 -15.17
N PHE A 45 -19.44 -17.56 -15.84
CA PHE A 45 -19.38 -18.03 -17.23
C PHE A 45 -18.81 -19.46 -17.34
N ARG A 46 -18.88 -20.25 -16.26
CA ARG A 46 -18.22 -21.55 -16.18
C ARG A 46 -18.73 -22.58 -17.20
N GLU A 47 -19.99 -22.47 -17.62
CA GLU A 47 -20.56 -23.34 -18.66
C GLU A 47 -19.96 -23.07 -20.03
N GLU A 48 -19.67 -21.80 -20.36
CA GLU A 48 -19.12 -21.34 -21.63
C GLU A 48 -17.59 -21.38 -21.63
N LEU A 49 -17.00 -20.91 -20.51
CA LEU A 49 -15.55 -20.82 -20.30
C LEU A 49 -15.06 -21.94 -19.39
N LYS A 50 -15.26 -23.18 -19.82
CA LYS A 50 -14.84 -24.37 -19.08
C LYS A 50 -13.34 -24.31 -18.76
N ASN A 51 -12.99 -24.49 -17.48
CA ASN A 51 -11.59 -24.52 -17.02
C ASN A 51 -10.78 -23.23 -17.29
N ALA A 52 -11.43 -22.11 -17.57
CA ALA A 52 -10.77 -20.82 -17.73
C ALA A 52 -10.61 -20.12 -16.38
N ASP A 53 -9.47 -19.46 -16.18
CA ASP A 53 -9.19 -18.58 -15.05
C ASP A 53 -8.55 -17.28 -15.56
N VAL A 54 -8.72 -16.19 -14.81
CA VAL A 54 -8.18 -14.88 -15.17
C VAL A 54 -7.16 -14.47 -14.13
N PHE A 55 -5.96 -14.13 -14.58
CA PHE A 55 -4.84 -13.72 -13.74
C PHE A 55 -4.31 -12.36 -14.16
N GLY A 56 -3.66 -11.65 -13.24
CA GLY A 56 -2.99 -10.39 -13.51
C GLY A 56 -1.79 -10.17 -12.60
N LYS A 57 -0.75 -9.56 -13.17
CA LYS A 57 0.46 -9.20 -12.42
C LYS A 57 0.20 -7.99 -11.52
N ILE A 58 0.92 -7.94 -10.41
CA ILE A 58 1.00 -6.77 -9.53
C ILE A 58 2.46 -6.34 -9.45
N LYS A 59 2.71 -5.05 -9.68
CA LYS A 59 4.02 -4.44 -9.55
C LYS A 59 3.95 -3.23 -8.63
N ILE A 60 4.77 -3.24 -7.59
CA ILE A 60 4.97 -2.12 -6.66
C ILE A 60 6.40 -1.64 -6.83
N GLY A 61 6.59 -0.35 -7.08
CA GLY A 61 7.88 0.30 -7.24
C GLY A 61 8.65 0.43 -5.93
N ASN A 62 9.67 1.30 -5.94
CA ASN A 62 10.52 1.54 -4.80
C ASN A 62 9.97 2.68 -3.92
N ASN A 63 10.32 2.66 -2.62
CA ASN A 63 9.92 3.70 -1.68
C ASN A 63 8.39 3.91 -1.67
N VAL A 64 7.65 2.83 -1.41
CA VAL A 64 6.18 2.85 -1.40
C VAL A 64 5.66 2.49 0.00
N PHE A 65 4.71 3.27 0.49
CA PHE A 65 3.94 2.95 1.68
C PHE A 65 2.53 2.52 1.30
N ILE A 66 2.07 1.38 1.81
CA ILE A 66 0.71 0.87 1.61
C ILE A 66 0.01 0.83 2.97
N GLY A 67 -1.04 1.63 3.10
CA GLY A 67 -1.84 1.76 4.32
C GLY A 67 -2.59 0.50 4.72
N ASN A 68 -3.21 0.53 5.90
CA ASN A 68 -3.99 -0.59 6.43
C ASN A 68 -5.19 -0.94 5.55
N ASN A 69 -5.54 -2.23 5.48
CA ASN A 69 -6.77 -2.72 4.87
C ASN A 69 -6.95 -2.31 3.40
N CYS A 70 -5.86 -2.17 2.66
CA CYS A 70 -5.91 -1.97 1.22
C CYS A 70 -6.16 -3.29 0.49
N THR A 71 -6.74 -3.21 -0.71
CA THR A 71 -6.85 -4.34 -1.63
C THR A 71 -6.16 -3.98 -2.94
N ILE A 72 -5.10 -4.72 -3.28
CA ILE A 72 -4.36 -4.54 -4.54
C ILE A 72 -4.84 -5.60 -5.50
N LEU A 73 -5.52 -5.17 -6.56
CA LEU A 73 -6.19 -6.03 -7.53
C LEU A 73 -5.28 -6.43 -8.70
N PRO A 74 -5.66 -7.46 -9.48
CA PRO A 74 -4.90 -7.88 -10.66
C PRO A 74 -4.67 -6.75 -11.66
N ASN A 75 -3.54 -6.79 -12.37
CA ASN A 75 -3.11 -5.80 -13.35
C ASN A 75 -2.87 -4.40 -12.76
N THR A 76 -2.40 -4.36 -11.51
CA THR A 76 -1.98 -3.12 -10.84
C THR A 76 -0.48 -2.88 -11.00
N SER A 77 -0.11 -1.65 -11.35
CA SER A 77 1.27 -1.17 -11.29
C SER A 77 1.32 0.18 -10.58
N VAL A 78 2.12 0.26 -9.54
CA VAL A 78 2.39 1.48 -8.77
C VAL A 78 3.85 1.86 -8.98
N GLY A 79 4.09 3.10 -9.35
CA GLY A 79 5.43 3.65 -9.56
C GLY A 79 6.22 3.84 -8.28
N ASP A 80 7.37 4.50 -8.40
CA ASP A 80 8.26 4.81 -7.29
C ASP A 80 7.75 6.01 -6.47
N ASN A 81 8.17 6.10 -5.20
CA ASN A 81 7.83 7.22 -4.32
C ASN A 81 6.32 7.43 -4.21
N CYS A 82 5.58 6.42 -3.80
CA CYS A 82 4.12 6.49 -3.70
C CYS A 82 3.62 6.19 -2.28
N ILE A 83 2.46 6.76 -1.96
CA ILE A 83 1.68 6.41 -0.77
C ILE A 83 0.31 5.93 -1.21
N ILE A 84 -0.09 4.76 -0.72
CA ILE A 84 -1.46 4.27 -0.85
C ILE A 84 -2.15 4.44 0.50
N GLY A 85 -3.18 5.28 0.53
CA GLY A 85 -3.96 5.55 1.74
C GLY A 85 -4.76 4.33 2.20
N ALA A 86 -4.94 4.21 3.52
CA ALA A 86 -5.65 3.09 4.14
C ALA A 86 -7.06 2.87 3.54
N GLY A 87 -7.49 1.62 3.43
CA GLY A 87 -8.81 1.24 2.92
C GLY A 87 -8.99 1.40 1.40
N SER A 88 -7.92 1.66 0.66
CA SER A 88 -8.00 1.85 -0.79
C SER A 88 -8.15 0.53 -1.55
N ILE A 89 -8.94 0.55 -2.63
CA ILE A 89 -9.03 -0.54 -3.61
C ILE A 89 -8.34 -0.12 -4.90
N VAL A 90 -7.17 -0.72 -5.13
CA VAL A 90 -6.18 -0.24 -6.11
C VAL A 90 -6.17 -1.15 -7.32
N ARG A 91 -6.47 -0.61 -8.50
CA ARG A 91 -6.41 -1.29 -9.80
C ARG A 91 -5.99 -0.32 -10.88
N GLY A 92 -5.06 -0.73 -11.73
CA GLY A 92 -4.60 0.07 -12.87
C GLY A 92 -3.17 0.54 -12.72
N GLN A 93 -2.83 1.62 -13.44
CA GLN A 93 -1.47 2.16 -13.53
C GLN A 93 -1.40 3.49 -12.79
N PHE A 94 -0.47 3.60 -11.85
CA PHE A 94 -0.24 4.80 -11.05
C PHE A 94 1.19 5.29 -11.25
N PRO A 95 1.38 6.56 -11.62
CA PRO A 95 2.70 7.12 -11.89
C PRO A 95 3.53 7.29 -10.61
N ASP A 96 4.82 7.51 -10.78
CA ASP A 96 5.73 7.88 -9.70
C ASP A 96 5.26 9.14 -8.95
N ASN A 97 5.70 9.28 -7.71
CA ASN A 97 5.48 10.46 -6.87
C ASN A 97 3.99 10.75 -6.58
N SER A 98 3.18 9.71 -6.42
CA SER A 98 1.73 9.81 -6.26
C SER A 98 1.24 9.44 -4.87
N VAL A 99 0.24 10.17 -4.40
CA VAL A 99 -0.62 9.78 -3.27
C VAL A 99 -1.94 9.26 -3.82
N ILE A 100 -2.22 7.98 -3.54
CA ILE A 100 -3.28 7.18 -4.17
C ILE A 100 -4.28 6.80 -3.08
N VAL A 101 -5.54 7.19 -3.21
CA VAL A 101 -6.55 6.96 -2.18
C VAL A 101 -7.91 6.65 -2.78
N GLY A 102 -8.67 5.81 -2.11
CA GLY A 102 -10.11 5.64 -2.34
C GLY A 102 -10.52 4.28 -2.89
N ASN A 103 -11.82 4.19 -3.18
CA ASN A 103 -12.47 3.05 -3.82
C ASN A 103 -13.45 3.56 -4.90
N PRO A 104 -13.13 3.43 -6.20
CA PRO A 104 -11.84 3.00 -6.74
C PRO A 104 -10.72 4.02 -6.43
N ALA A 105 -9.50 3.53 -6.22
CA ALA A 105 -8.36 4.38 -5.89
C ALA A 105 -7.97 5.31 -7.05
N LYS A 106 -7.64 6.55 -6.71
CA LYS A 106 -7.18 7.58 -7.65
C LYS A 106 -6.00 8.34 -7.07
N VAL A 107 -5.19 8.95 -7.93
CA VAL A 107 -4.17 9.92 -7.52
C VAL A 107 -4.89 11.17 -7.01
N VAL A 108 -4.65 11.53 -5.76
CA VAL A 108 -5.26 12.72 -5.11
C VAL A 108 -4.28 13.85 -4.92
N PHE A 109 -3.00 13.53 -4.67
CA PHE A 109 -1.91 14.49 -4.49
C PHE A 109 -0.63 13.95 -5.12
N ASN A 110 0.36 14.83 -5.28
CA ASN A 110 1.75 14.42 -5.48
C ASN A 110 2.50 14.34 -4.13
N MET A 111 3.61 13.65 -4.12
CA MET A 111 4.42 13.44 -2.91
C MET A 111 5.00 14.74 -2.33
N SER A 112 5.25 15.75 -3.16
CA SER A 112 5.74 17.05 -2.69
C SER A 112 4.67 17.77 -1.85
N MET A 113 3.41 17.76 -2.27
CA MET A 113 2.30 18.29 -1.47
C MET A 113 2.13 17.51 -0.17
N GLN A 114 2.17 16.19 -0.25
CA GLN A 114 2.04 15.35 0.95
C GLN A 114 3.14 15.64 1.98
N LYS A 115 4.37 15.82 1.51
CA LYS A 115 5.50 16.23 2.37
C LYS A 115 5.23 17.56 3.05
N LEU A 116 4.68 18.55 2.36
CA LEU A 116 4.31 19.83 2.96
C LEU A 116 3.23 19.69 4.03
N PHE A 117 2.22 18.84 3.77
CA PHE A 117 1.19 18.55 4.78
C PHE A 117 1.78 17.94 6.05
N TYR A 118 2.75 17.02 5.92
CA TYR A 118 3.45 16.46 7.10
C TYR A 118 4.26 17.52 7.83
N ILE A 119 5.03 18.36 7.13
CA ILE A 119 5.87 19.43 7.75
C ILE A 119 5.00 20.45 8.46
N GLN A 120 3.83 20.77 7.93
CA GLN A 120 2.89 21.75 8.52
C GLN A 120 1.98 21.13 9.58
N ASN A 121 2.01 19.81 9.76
CA ASN A 121 1.18 19.16 10.76
C ASN A 121 1.68 19.49 12.17
N PRO A 122 0.86 20.12 13.04
CA PRO A 122 1.24 20.46 14.40
C PRO A 122 1.52 19.22 15.27
N ASP A 123 1.09 18.04 14.83
CA ASP A 123 1.31 16.75 15.51
C ASP A 123 2.49 15.97 14.94
N LEU A 124 3.34 16.61 14.11
CA LEU A 124 4.59 16.02 13.65
C LEU A 124 5.60 15.97 14.79
N LEU A 125 5.84 14.80 15.34
CA LEU A 125 6.77 14.56 16.43
C LEU A 125 7.99 13.75 15.98
N ILE A 126 9.17 14.13 16.42
CA ILE A 126 10.43 13.41 16.12
C ILE A 126 10.63 12.31 17.15
N THR A 127 10.10 11.12 16.88
CA THR A 127 10.09 10.01 17.84
C THR A 127 10.62 8.69 17.29
N HIS A 128 11.02 8.65 16.00
CA HIS A 128 11.31 7.38 15.31
C HIS A 128 12.41 6.54 15.96
N ASN A 129 13.46 7.18 16.46
CA ASN A 129 14.63 6.50 17.05
C ASN A 129 14.60 6.43 18.59
N LEU A 130 13.47 6.73 19.20
CA LEU A 130 13.31 6.72 20.64
C LEU A 130 12.84 5.35 21.14
N SER A 131 13.17 5.01 22.38
CA SER A 131 12.56 3.87 23.07
C SER A 131 11.05 4.06 23.23
N ASP A 132 10.29 2.97 23.38
CA ASP A 132 8.84 3.02 23.57
C ASP A 132 8.43 3.88 24.77
N ARG A 133 9.25 3.89 25.85
CA ARG A 133 9.01 4.69 27.04
C ARG A 133 9.16 6.19 26.76
N GLU A 134 10.24 6.59 26.09
CA GLU A 134 10.50 8.00 25.72
C GLU A 134 9.44 8.50 24.73
N LYS A 135 9.15 7.68 23.70
CA LYS A 135 8.10 7.96 22.73
C LYS A 135 6.74 8.18 23.40
N THR A 136 6.35 7.29 24.31
CA THR A 136 5.08 7.38 25.04
C THR A 136 5.01 8.66 25.86
N LYS A 137 6.12 9.04 26.54
CA LYS A 137 6.18 10.26 27.34
C LYS A 137 5.95 11.50 26.47
N ILE A 138 6.69 11.65 25.38
CA ILE A 138 6.58 12.80 24.46
C ILE A 138 5.17 12.92 23.88
N ILE A 139 4.58 11.79 23.44
CA ILE A 139 3.23 11.78 22.86
C ILE A 139 2.20 12.24 23.91
N LYS A 140 2.25 11.73 25.13
CA LYS A 140 1.34 12.13 26.20
C LYS A 140 1.48 13.61 26.54
N GLU A 141 2.69 14.09 26.78
CA GLU A 141 2.96 15.51 27.06
C GLU A 141 2.41 16.42 25.94
N HIS A 142 2.57 16.03 24.67
CA HIS A 142 2.07 16.80 23.54
C HIS A 142 0.53 16.89 23.49
N PHE A 143 -0.17 15.80 23.76
CA PHE A 143 -1.63 15.76 23.66
C PHE A 143 -2.34 16.18 24.98
N ASP A 144 -1.69 16.05 26.15
CA ASP A 144 -2.22 16.51 27.43
C ASP A 144 -2.20 18.06 27.56
N THR A 145 -1.42 18.77 26.74
CA THR A 145 -1.31 20.23 26.71
C THR A 145 -2.24 20.91 25.68
N LYS A 146 -2.99 20.12 24.91
CA LYS A 146 -3.98 20.62 23.94
C LYS A 146 -5.40 20.56 24.49
#